data_d0e104b3a817e3dcb2eae03417ee886a
#
_entry.id   d0e104b3a817e3dcb2eae03417ee886a
#
_cell.length_a   1.000
_cell.length_b   1.000
_cell.length_c   1.000
_cell.angle_alpha   90.00
_cell.angle_beta   90.00
_cell.angle_gamma   90.00
#
_symmetry.space_group_name_H-M   'P 1'
#
loop_
_entity.id
_entity.type
_entity.pdbx_description
1 polymer ?
#
loop_
_entity_poly.entity_id
_entity_poly.type
_entity_poly.pdbx_seq_one_letter_code
_entity_poly.pdbx_strand_id
1 'polypeptide(L)'
;ASWSTYLFDTTTGKALTAKDIFRDSYREKASAYALDYFQKTYGKQLFGNYKAILAPESDVFSTFALTDNSVIFYLDKYEILPGDCGAIRLEIPREVFKGSFLTDPEEVIPPVVEEPAQPEEKPSETGRVIDPNKPMVALTYDDGPSPTATNAILDVLEKYNAVATFYDVGYRVAQYPDVVKREAALGCEVGSHSYDHKDFKKLSASQIQADVKQVNAAFAKAGVKPTSFRPPYGNTNATVQANVPLPIVTWSVDTLDWKTRNVDSIMKEVKGAGNLDGKVILMHGIYDTTAQATAKLVPMLQEQGYQLVTVSELIQYKHNETPKAGKLYGYSYFQ
;
A
#
# COMPACT_ATOMS: atom_id res chain seq x y z
N ALA A 1 -12.13 20.47 -3.70
CA ALA A 1 -10.73 20.41 -4.12
C ALA A 1 -10.76 20.21 -5.62
N SER A 2 -10.06 21.04 -6.37
CA SER A 2 -9.87 20.88 -7.81
C SER A 2 -8.55 20.11 -8.05
N TRP A 3 -8.55 19.25 -9.04
CA TRP A 3 -7.37 18.51 -9.46
C TRP A 3 -6.60 19.29 -10.54
N SER A 4 -5.28 19.32 -10.43
CA SER A 4 -4.40 19.80 -11.49
C SER A 4 -3.32 18.74 -11.70
N THR A 5 -3.15 18.30 -12.94
CA THR A 5 -2.07 17.38 -13.33
C THR A 5 -1.11 18.12 -14.25
N TYR A 6 0.17 17.83 -14.08
CA TYR A 6 1.24 18.37 -14.93
C TYR A 6 2.03 17.21 -15.50
N LEU A 7 2.13 17.15 -16.81
CA LEU A 7 2.93 16.17 -17.55
C LEU A 7 4.15 16.87 -18.13
N PHE A 8 5.29 16.23 -18.06
CA PHE A 8 6.54 16.74 -18.62
C PHE A 8 7.23 15.66 -19.44
N ASP A 9 7.77 16.06 -20.58
CA ASP A 9 8.73 15.27 -21.32
C ASP A 9 10.02 15.15 -20.48
N THR A 10 10.39 13.94 -20.10
CA THR A 10 11.52 13.68 -19.21
C THR A 10 12.88 13.96 -19.87
N THR A 11 12.93 14.01 -21.21
CA THR A 11 14.15 14.29 -21.98
C THR A 11 14.38 15.79 -22.13
N THR A 12 13.29 16.55 -22.37
CA THR A 12 13.39 17.98 -22.69
C THR A 12 12.96 18.88 -21.53
N GLY A 13 12.25 18.35 -20.52
CA GLY A 13 11.65 19.11 -19.43
C GLY A 13 10.44 19.96 -19.88
N LYS A 14 9.97 19.82 -21.12
CA LYS A 14 8.83 20.57 -21.65
C LYS A 14 7.53 20.08 -21.03
N ALA A 15 6.68 21.00 -20.57
CA ALA A 15 5.31 20.67 -20.17
C ALA A 15 4.50 20.19 -21.38
N LEU A 16 3.78 19.07 -21.20
CA LEU A 16 2.96 18.44 -22.22
C LEU A 16 1.47 18.63 -21.91
N THR A 17 0.70 18.81 -22.96
CA THR A 17 -0.77 18.87 -22.93
C THR A 17 -1.36 17.64 -23.63
N ALA A 18 -2.68 17.47 -23.55
CA ALA A 18 -3.36 16.40 -24.28
C ALA A 18 -3.08 16.40 -25.79
N LYS A 19 -2.91 17.58 -26.39
CA LYS A 19 -2.61 17.74 -27.82
C LYS A 19 -1.18 17.31 -28.20
N ASP A 20 -0.26 17.27 -27.24
CA ASP A 20 1.11 16.78 -27.45
C ASP A 20 1.18 15.24 -27.35
N ILE A 21 0.11 14.58 -26.85
CA ILE A 21 0.08 13.14 -26.55
C ILE A 21 -0.95 12.39 -27.38
N PHE A 22 -2.14 12.97 -27.58
CA PHE A 22 -3.27 12.31 -28.19
C PHE A 22 -3.74 12.98 -29.48
N ARG A 23 -4.30 12.16 -30.37
CA ARG A 23 -5.20 12.59 -31.46
C ARG A 23 -6.58 12.90 -30.87
N ASP A 24 -7.39 13.70 -31.56
CA ASP A 24 -8.72 14.12 -31.07
C ASP A 24 -9.66 12.97 -30.69
N SER A 25 -9.52 11.81 -31.34
CA SER A 25 -10.33 10.60 -31.07
C SER A 25 -10.17 9.99 -29.67
N TYR A 26 -9.25 10.46 -28.83
CA TYR A 26 -9.10 9.91 -27.49
C TYR A 26 -10.30 10.21 -26.60
N ARG A 27 -10.95 11.36 -26.80
CA ARG A 27 -12.09 11.81 -25.98
C ARG A 27 -13.32 10.91 -26.18
N GLU A 28 -13.62 10.50 -27.42
CA GLU A 28 -14.71 9.58 -27.71
C GLU A 28 -14.48 8.23 -26.99
N LYS A 29 -13.26 7.73 -27.03
CA LYS A 29 -12.89 6.48 -26.36
C LYS A 29 -12.97 6.58 -24.84
N ALA A 30 -12.46 7.67 -24.27
CA ALA A 30 -12.56 7.95 -22.83
C ALA A 30 -14.00 8.04 -22.37
N SER A 31 -14.83 8.79 -23.10
CA SER A 31 -16.25 8.96 -22.84
C SER A 31 -17.01 7.63 -22.90
N ALA A 32 -16.82 6.84 -23.97
CA ALA A 32 -17.48 5.55 -24.12
C ALA A 32 -17.16 4.60 -22.96
N TYR A 33 -15.89 4.51 -22.59
CA TYR A 33 -15.44 3.70 -21.45
C TYR A 33 -16.03 4.22 -20.12
N ALA A 34 -15.95 5.51 -19.88
CA ALA A 34 -16.45 6.12 -18.65
C ALA A 34 -17.96 5.91 -18.47
N LEU A 35 -18.74 6.11 -19.51
CA LEU A 35 -20.20 5.89 -19.48
C LEU A 35 -20.55 4.43 -19.14
N ASP A 36 -19.88 3.46 -19.75
CA ASP A 36 -20.09 2.04 -19.46
C ASP A 36 -19.65 1.68 -18.03
N TYR A 37 -18.46 2.12 -17.63
CA TYR A 37 -17.91 1.87 -16.30
C TYR A 37 -18.81 2.43 -15.19
N PHE A 38 -19.17 3.71 -15.25
CA PHE A 38 -19.99 4.34 -14.21
C PHE A 38 -21.40 3.78 -14.17
N GLN A 39 -21.99 3.48 -15.32
CA GLN A 39 -23.32 2.86 -15.35
C GLN A 39 -23.32 1.45 -14.72
N LYS A 40 -22.28 0.65 -14.95
CA LYS A 40 -22.13 -0.69 -14.37
C LYS A 40 -21.83 -0.64 -12.88
N THR A 41 -20.95 0.29 -12.47
CA THR A 41 -20.42 0.35 -11.10
C THR A 41 -21.38 1.05 -10.14
N TYR A 42 -22.00 2.15 -10.58
CA TYR A 42 -22.77 3.03 -9.68
C TYR A 42 -24.27 3.13 -10.03
N GLY A 43 -24.65 2.81 -11.25
CA GLY A 43 -26.04 2.67 -11.67
C GLY A 43 -26.96 3.82 -11.20
N LYS A 44 -27.85 3.51 -10.25
CA LYS A 44 -28.86 4.47 -9.74
C LYS A 44 -28.29 5.59 -8.86
N GLN A 45 -27.03 5.52 -8.47
CA GLN A 45 -26.37 6.57 -7.66
C GLN A 45 -25.88 7.74 -8.51
N LEU A 46 -25.82 7.57 -9.83
CA LEU A 46 -25.39 8.61 -10.75
C LEU A 46 -26.38 9.76 -10.80
N PHE A 47 -25.88 10.99 -10.81
CA PHE A 47 -26.72 12.17 -11.04
C PHE A 47 -27.30 12.17 -12.45
N GLY A 48 -28.51 12.74 -12.64
CA GLY A 48 -29.22 12.71 -13.91
C GLY A 48 -28.48 13.34 -15.11
N ASN A 49 -27.51 14.21 -14.84
CA ASN A 49 -26.69 14.91 -15.85
C ASN A 49 -25.34 14.22 -16.15
N TYR A 50 -25.04 13.06 -15.55
CA TYR A 50 -23.74 12.39 -15.71
C TYR A 50 -23.32 12.14 -17.16
N LYS A 51 -24.30 11.87 -18.05
CA LYS A 51 -24.01 11.66 -19.48
C LYS A 51 -23.47 12.91 -20.17
N ALA A 52 -23.96 14.08 -19.80
CA ALA A 52 -23.45 15.34 -20.34
C ALA A 52 -22.05 15.66 -19.80
N ILE A 53 -21.80 15.35 -18.53
CA ILE A 53 -20.47 15.55 -17.91
C ILE A 53 -19.43 14.59 -18.49
N LEU A 54 -19.82 13.37 -18.83
CA LEU A 54 -18.94 12.37 -19.44
C LEU A 54 -18.97 12.39 -20.97
N ALA A 55 -19.56 13.42 -21.61
CA ALA A 55 -19.55 13.56 -23.06
C ALA A 55 -18.13 13.87 -23.61
N PRO A 56 -17.80 13.48 -24.84
CA PRO A 56 -16.44 13.66 -25.39
C PRO A 56 -15.95 15.11 -25.40
N GLU A 57 -16.85 16.07 -25.54
CA GLU A 57 -16.58 17.51 -25.54
C GLU A 57 -16.35 18.10 -24.15
N SER A 58 -16.61 17.35 -23.11
CA SER A 58 -16.49 17.79 -21.71
C SER A 58 -15.03 18.01 -21.30
N ASP A 59 -14.80 18.99 -20.45
CA ASP A 59 -13.49 19.30 -19.89
C ASP A 59 -12.95 18.22 -18.93
N VAL A 60 -13.79 17.29 -18.48
CA VAL A 60 -13.41 16.21 -17.57
C VAL A 60 -12.27 15.35 -18.13
N PHE A 61 -12.17 15.23 -19.46
CA PHE A 61 -11.09 14.50 -20.12
C PHE A 61 -9.87 15.37 -20.48
N SER A 62 -9.80 16.60 -19.99
CA SER A 62 -8.67 17.50 -20.22
C SER A 62 -7.57 17.35 -19.17
N THR A 63 -7.93 16.89 -17.95
CA THR A 63 -7.01 16.68 -16.83
C THR A 63 -6.78 15.21 -16.64
N PHE A 64 -5.57 14.74 -16.93
CA PHE A 64 -5.24 13.32 -16.86
C PHE A 64 -3.78 13.09 -16.43
N ALA A 65 -3.50 11.88 -15.98
CA ALA A 65 -2.15 11.37 -15.79
C ALA A 65 -1.93 10.14 -16.67
N LEU A 66 -0.68 9.84 -16.99
CA LEU A 66 -0.28 8.64 -17.71
C LEU A 66 0.51 7.72 -16.79
N THR A 67 0.21 6.44 -16.90
CA THR A 67 1.05 5.35 -16.38
C THR A 67 1.48 4.47 -17.54
N ASP A 68 2.30 3.46 -17.30
CA ASP A 68 2.71 2.52 -18.34
C ASP A 68 1.51 1.78 -18.97
N ASN A 69 0.47 1.51 -18.17
CA ASN A 69 -0.65 0.67 -18.56
C ASN A 69 -1.98 1.41 -18.66
N SER A 70 -2.09 2.65 -18.23
CA SER A 70 -3.37 3.35 -18.09
C SER A 70 -3.28 4.84 -18.37
N VAL A 71 -4.43 5.42 -18.75
CA VAL A 71 -4.72 6.85 -18.71
C VAL A 71 -5.68 7.10 -17.56
N ILE A 72 -5.34 7.99 -16.64
CA ILE A 72 -6.11 8.27 -15.43
C ILE A 72 -6.76 9.64 -15.56
N PHE A 73 -8.08 9.70 -15.49
CA PHE A 73 -8.84 10.94 -15.44
C PHE A 73 -9.34 11.18 -14.01
N TYR A 74 -9.45 12.46 -13.65
CA TYR A 74 -9.89 12.88 -12.33
C TYR A 74 -11.18 13.70 -12.45
N LEU A 75 -12.23 13.25 -11.73
CA LEU A 75 -13.50 13.94 -11.63
C LEU A 75 -13.63 14.52 -10.22
N ASP A 76 -14.12 15.75 -10.15
CA ASP A 76 -14.29 16.44 -8.87
C ASP A 76 -15.49 15.88 -8.09
N LYS A 77 -15.44 16.11 -6.78
CA LYS A 77 -16.51 15.75 -5.86
C LYS A 77 -17.82 16.43 -6.29
N TYR A 78 -18.93 15.69 -6.27
CA TYR A 78 -20.27 16.13 -6.69
C TYR A 78 -20.46 16.34 -8.21
N GLU A 79 -19.56 15.94 -9.06
CA GLU A 79 -19.79 16.08 -10.51
C GLU A 79 -20.82 15.07 -11.02
N ILE A 80 -20.61 13.79 -10.77
CA ILE A 80 -21.48 12.70 -11.27
C ILE A 80 -22.04 11.79 -10.17
N LEU A 81 -21.51 11.87 -8.95
CA LEU A 81 -21.86 11.04 -7.78
C LEU A 81 -22.04 11.88 -6.52
N PRO A 82 -22.80 11.38 -5.51
CA PRO A 82 -22.88 11.99 -4.19
C PRO A 82 -21.51 12.23 -3.56
N GLY A 83 -21.43 13.26 -2.73
CA GLY A 83 -20.16 13.72 -2.19
C GLY A 83 -19.49 12.80 -1.17
N ASP A 84 -20.20 11.81 -0.66
CA ASP A 84 -19.68 10.73 0.17
C ASP A 84 -18.79 9.76 -0.63
N CYS A 85 -18.95 9.72 -1.96
CA CYS A 85 -18.06 9.00 -2.86
C CYS A 85 -16.68 9.68 -3.05
N GLY A 86 -16.52 10.94 -2.59
CA GLY A 86 -15.26 11.67 -2.74
C GLY A 86 -14.99 12.17 -4.16
N ALA A 87 -13.75 12.55 -4.44
CA ALA A 87 -13.25 12.78 -5.79
C ALA A 87 -12.91 11.45 -6.46
N ILE A 88 -13.22 11.32 -7.74
CA ILE A 88 -13.14 10.05 -8.46
C ILE A 88 -11.87 10.02 -9.30
N ARG A 89 -11.14 8.92 -9.20
CA ARG A 89 -10.02 8.56 -10.07
C ARG A 89 -10.50 7.47 -11.03
N LEU A 90 -10.73 7.86 -12.30
CA LEU A 90 -11.12 6.93 -13.36
C LEU A 90 -9.87 6.45 -14.09
N GLU A 91 -9.53 5.19 -13.94
CA GLU A 91 -8.40 4.55 -14.62
C GLU A 91 -8.89 3.77 -15.84
N ILE A 92 -8.40 4.15 -17.03
CA ILE A 92 -8.76 3.53 -18.30
C ILE A 92 -7.52 2.85 -18.88
N PRO A 93 -7.55 1.53 -19.18
CA PRO A 93 -6.43 0.84 -19.80
C PRO A 93 -5.95 1.51 -21.09
N ARG A 94 -4.62 1.62 -21.29
CA ARG A 94 -4.04 2.26 -22.48
C ARG A 94 -4.49 1.62 -23.79
N GLU A 95 -4.78 0.33 -23.78
CA GLU A 95 -5.28 -0.41 -24.93
C GLU A 95 -6.59 0.18 -25.51
N VAL A 96 -7.44 0.76 -24.65
CA VAL A 96 -8.67 1.47 -25.08
C VAL A 96 -8.32 2.62 -26.02
N PHE A 97 -7.15 3.23 -25.84
CA PHE A 97 -6.67 4.36 -26.62
C PHE A 97 -5.78 3.96 -27.82
N LYS A 98 -5.69 2.68 -28.16
CA LYS A 98 -4.91 2.21 -29.32
C LYS A 98 -5.26 3.02 -30.57
N GLY A 99 -4.23 3.57 -31.25
CA GLY A 99 -4.38 4.45 -32.42
C GLY A 99 -4.81 5.89 -32.09
N SER A 100 -4.99 6.25 -30.82
CA SER A 100 -5.27 7.64 -30.39
C SER A 100 -4.04 8.36 -29.83
N PHE A 101 -2.92 7.69 -29.64
CA PHE A 101 -1.65 8.36 -29.33
C PHE A 101 -1.03 8.96 -30.58
N LEU A 102 -0.35 10.12 -30.44
CA LEU A 102 0.37 10.78 -31.56
C LEU A 102 1.61 9.98 -31.98
N THR A 103 2.31 9.40 -31.03
CA THR A 103 3.33 8.39 -31.24
C THR A 103 2.78 7.09 -30.64
N ASP A 104 2.40 6.13 -31.50
CA ASP A 104 2.06 4.80 -31.03
C ASP A 104 3.34 4.20 -30.43
N PRO A 105 3.34 3.73 -29.19
CA PRO A 105 4.53 3.16 -28.57
C PRO A 105 5.06 1.92 -29.33
N GLU A 106 4.32 1.39 -30.30
CA GLU A 106 4.78 0.34 -31.21
C GLU A 106 5.66 0.84 -32.37
N GLU A 107 5.77 2.17 -32.65
CA GLU A 107 6.60 2.73 -33.73
C GLU A 107 7.98 3.20 -33.30
N VAL A 108 8.27 3.29 -32.02
CA VAL A 108 9.62 3.46 -31.51
C VAL A 108 10.21 2.07 -31.30
N ILE A 109 10.77 1.46 -32.35
CA ILE A 109 11.67 0.33 -32.22
C ILE A 109 13.00 0.90 -31.68
N PRO A 110 13.30 0.79 -30.37
CA PRO A 110 14.68 0.90 -29.94
C PRO A 110 15.43 -0.30 -30.55
N PRO A 111 16.74 -0.21 -30.80
CA PRO A 111 17.53 -1.34 -31.28
C PRO A 111 17.22 -2.52 -30.37
N VAL A 112 17.07 -3.69 -30.98
CA VAL A 112 16.74 -4.98 -30.36
C VAL A 112 17.41 -5.10 -28.99
N VAL A 113 16.71 -4.65 -27.98
CA VAL A 113 16.85 -5.13 -26.63
C VAL A 113 15.83 -6.24 -26.60
N GLU A 114 16.28 -7.44 -26.31
CA GLU A 114 15.47 -8.64 -26.09
C GLU A 114 14.13 -8.25 -25.46
N GLU A 115 13.04 -8.84 -26.01
CA GLU A 115 11.69 -8.83 -25.48
C GLU A 115 11.73 -8.54 -23.96
N PRO A 116 11.06 -7.48 -23.44
CA PRO A 116 10.94 -7.37 -22.01
C PRO A 116 10.25 -8.67 -21.59
N ALA A 117 11.05 -9.58 -21.06
CA ALA A 117 10.57 -10.70 -20.31
C ALA A 117 9.38 -10.18 -19.50
N GLN A 118 8.29 -10.94 -19.46
CA GLN A 118 7.24 -10.82 -18.45
C GLN A 118 7.88 -10.24 -17.21
N PRO A 119 7.30 -9.21 -16.52
CA PRO A 119 8.00 -8.58 -15.41
C PRO A 119 8.69 -9.69 -14.67
N GLU A 120 10.02 -9.73 -14.81
CA GLU A 120 10.81 -10.77 -14.16
C GLU A 120 10.36 -10.68 -12.74
N GLU A 121 9.79 -11.78 -12.25
CA GLU A 121 9.51 -12.01 -10.86
C GLU A 121 10.82 -11.68 -10.14
N LYS A 122 11.02 -10.37 -9.81
CA LYS A 122 12.16 -10.00 -8.99
C LYS A 122 11.94 -10.76 -7.70
N PRO A 123 12.79 -11.75 -7.39
CA PRO A 123 12.66 -12.40 -6.11
C PRO A 123 12.59 -11.28 -5.08
N SER A 124 11.63 -11.35 -4.18
CA SER A 124 11.63 -10.48 -3.00
C SER A 124 13.01 -10.63 -2.34
N GLU A 125 13.46 -9.68 -1.53
CA GLU A 125 14.72 -9.84 -0.77
C GLU A 125 14.72 -11.16 0.04
N THR A 126 13.55 -11.76 0.20
CA THR A 126 13.32 -13.06 0.85
C THR A 126 13.37 -14.26 -0.13
N GLY A 127 13.60 -14.05 -1.42
CA GLY A 127 13.61 -15.11 -2.45
C GLY A 127 12.20 -15.64 -2.80
N ARG A 128 11.12 -14.99 -2.34
CA ARG A 128 9.72 -15.38 -2.64
C ARG A 128 9.28 -14.76 -3.96
N VAL A 129 8.50 -15.52 -4.70
CA VAL A 129 7.87 -15.06 -5.94
C VAL A 129 6.52 -14.41 -5.60
N ILE A 130 6.36 -13.12 -5.91
CA ILE A 130 5.13 -12.36 -5.70
C ILE A 130 4.58 -11.97 -7.07
N ASP A 131 3.35 -12.36 -7.34
CA ASP A 131 2.63 -12.02 -8.56
C ASP A 131 1.86 -10.70 -8.35
N PRO A 132 2.26 -9.59 -8.99
CA PRO A 132 1.61 -8.29 -8.79
C PRO A 132 0.16 -8.23 -9.27
N ASN A 133 -0.27 -9.20 -10.09
CA ASN A 133 -1.63 -9.29 -10.62
C ASN A 133 -2.61 -10.02 -9.67
N LYS A 134 -2.10 -10.70 -8.66
CA LYS A 134 -2.94 -11.36 -7.65
C LYS A 134 -3.22 -10.43 -6.47
N PRO A 135 -4.37 -10.60 -5.81
CA PRO A 135 -4.66 -9.84 -4.61
C PRO A 135 -3.64 -10.12 -3.52
N MET A 136 -3.21 -9.08 -2.81
CA MET A 136 -2.23 -9.18 -1.73
C MET A 136 -2.65 -8.37 -0.51
N VAL A 137 -2.29 -8.85 0.67
CA VAL A 137 -2.59 -8.21 1.94
C VAL A 137 -1.42 -8.38 2.91
N ALA A 138 -1.12 -7.32 3.68
CA ALA A 138 -0.08 -7.36 4.71
C ALA A 138 -0.70 -7.53 6.10
N LEU A 139 -0.38 -8.63 6.77
CA LEU A 139 -0.62 -8.80 8.21
C LEU A 139 0.50 -8.12 8.98
N THR A 140 0.15 -7.31 9.97
CA THR A 140 1.15 -6.60 10.78
C THR A 140 0.88 -6.75 12.26
N TYR A 141 1.96 -6.86 13.05
CA TYR A 141 1.90 -7.14 14.48
C TYR A 141 2.77 -6.14 15.24
N ASP A 142 2.13 -5.33 16.10
CA ASP A 142 2.79 -4.32 16.90
C ASP A 142 3.14 -4.85 18.31
N ASP A 143 3.92 -4.08 19.05
CA ASP A 143 4.29 -4.25 20.46
C ASP A 143 5.19 -5.44 20.79
N GLY A 144 5.53 -6.27 19.82
CA GLY A 144 6.43 -7.42 20.02
C GLY A 144 7.88 -7.01 20.37
N PRO A 145 8.75 -8.02 20.44
CA PRO A 145 8.45 -9.44 20.44
C PRO A 145 7.90 -9.97 21.80
N SER A 146 7.14 -11.06 21.73
CA SER A 146 6.74 -11.85 22.89
C SER A 146 7.25 -13.28 22.76
N PRO A 147 7.88 -13.86 23.78
CA PRO A 147 8.39 -15.23 23.70
C PRO A 147 7.29 -16.30 23.57
N THR A 148 6.04 -15.95 23.84
CA THR A 148 4.87 -16.84 23.71
C THR A 148 4.05 -16.49 22.48
N ALA A 149 3.37 -15.34 22.49
CA ALA A 149 2.42 -14.97 21.44
C ALA A 149 3.09 -14.77 20.09
N THR A 150 4.23 -14.06 20.02
CA THR A 150 4.94 -13.86 18.75
C THR A 150 5.44 -15.20 18.19
N ASN A 151 6.02 -16.09 19.03
CA ASN A 151 6.42 -17.42 18.56
C ASN A 151 5.24 -18.26 18.05
N ALA A 152 4.08 -18.20 18.71
CA ALA A 152 2.88 -18.90 18.25
C ALA A 152 2.37 -18.34 16.89
N ILE A 153 2.51 -17.03 16.65
CA ILE A 153 2.23 -16.41 15.34
C ILE A 153 3.23 -16.93 14.30
N LEU A 154 4.53 -16.96 14.63
CA LEU A 154 5.58 -17.45 13.75
C LEU A 154 5.41 -18.92 13.38
N ASP A 155 4.96 -19.77 14.33
CA ASP A 155 4.63 -21.17 14.05
C ASP A 155 3.53 -21.32 12.99
N VAL A 156 2.53 -20.43 13.02
CA VAL A 156 1.47 -20.39 12.01
C VAL A 156 2.04 -19.93 10.65
N LEU A 157 2.81 -18.84 10.63
CA LEU A 157 3.38 -18.32 9.40
C LEU A 157 4.30 -19.36 8.73
N GLU A 158 5.15 -20.02 9.49
CA GLU A 158 6.03 -21.09 9.03
C GLU A 158 5.23 -22.27 8.45
N LYS A 159 4.20 -22.73 9.17
CA LYS A 159 3.31 -23.84 8.73
C LYS A 159 2.66 -23.58 7.37
N TYR A 160 2.27 -22.33 7.11
CA TYR A 160 1.55 -21.95 5.90
C TYR A 160 2.45 -21.29 4.84
N ASN A 161 3.78 -21.30 5.04
CA ASN A 161 4.75 -20.60 4.18
C ASN A 161 4.32 -19.15 3.91
N ALA A 162 3.90 -18.46 4.95
CA ALA A 162 3.40 -17.09 4.91
C ALA A 162 4.40 -16.15 5.60
N VAL A 163 4.32 -14.86 5.29
CA VAL A 163 5.08 -13.82 5.97
C VAL A 163 4.17 -12.72 6.48
N ALA A 164 4.72 -11.89 7.34
CA ALA A 164 4.08 -10.73 7.93
C ALA A 164 5.12 -9.63 8.20
N THR A 165 4.68 -8.49 8.71
CA THR A 165 5.56 -7.44 9.22
C THR A 165 5.37 -7.31 10.73
N PHE A 166 6.48 -7.34 11.49
CA PHE A 166 6.48 -7.14 12.94
C PHE A 166 7.04 -5.76 13.25
N TYR A 167 6.33 -4.96 14.02
CA TYR A 167 6.78 -3.66 14.53
C TYR A 167 7.13 -3.81 16.00
N ASP A 168 8.40 -4.07 16.27
CA ASP A 168 8.86 -4.43 17.60
C ASP A 168 9.32 -3.23 18.41
N VAL A 169 9.03 -3.29 19.72
CA VAL A 169 9.46 -2.29 20.70
C VAL A 169 10.89 -2.59 21.18
N GLY A 170 11.77 -1.62 21.11
CA GLY A 170 13.20 -1.82 21.29
C GLY A 170 13.63 -2.46 22.62
N TYR A 171 12.97 -2.13 23.75
CA TYR A 171 13.30 -2.80 25.00
C TYR A 171 12.95 -4.30 25.01
N ARG A 172 11.91 -4.72 24.28
CA ARG A 172 11.55 -6.13 24.10
C ARG A 172 12.51 -6.84 23.15
N VAL A 173 12.95 -6.16 22.09
CA VAL A 173 14.03 -6.65 21.20
C VAL A 173 15.27 -6.99 22.02
N ALA A 174 15.65 -6.10 22.95
CA ALA A 174 16.78 -6.35 23.84
C ALA A 174 16.58 -7.53 24.80
N GLN A 175 15.33 -7.79 25.21
CA GLN A 175 14.97 -8.91 26.09
C GLN A 175 14.86 -10.26 25.35
N TYR A 176 14.34 -10.24 24.12
CA TYR A 176 14.01 -11.44 23.34
C TYR A 176 14.61 -11.43 21.93
N PRO A 177 15.92 -11.23 21.79
CA PRO A 177 16.58 -11.06 20.48
C PRO A 177 16.43 -12.28 19.56
N ASP A 178 16.29 -13.48 20.14
CA ASP A 178 16.15 -14.70 19.34
C ASP A 178 14.77 -14.82 18.66
N VAL A 179 13.73 -14.20 19.21
CA VAL A 179 12.42 -14.12 18.56
C VAL A 179 12.52 -13.24 17.31
N VAL A 180 13.17 -12.07 17.42
CA VAL A 180 13.39 -11.15 16.28
C VAL A 180 14.25 -11.80 15.19
N LYS A 181 15.27 -12.58 15.58
CA LYS A 181 16.05 -13.37 14.60
C LYS A 181 15.17 -14.38 13.87
N ARG A 182 14.24 -15.02 14.58
CA ARG A 182 13.30 -15.97 13.98
C ARG A 182 12.36 -15.31 13.00
N GLU A 183 11.83 -14.12 13.34
CA GLU A 183 11.03 -13.30 12.42
C GLU A 183 11.76 -13.07 11.09
N ALA A 184 12.99 -12.57 11.17
CA ALA A 184 13.82 -12.32 10.00
C ALA A 184 14.18 -13.62 9.24
N ALA A 185 14.49 -14.71 9.95
CA ALA A 185 14.84 -16.00 9.35
C ALA A 185 13.68 -16.64 8.57
N LEU A 186 12.44 -16.37 8.97
CA LEU A 186 11.23 -16.81 8.25
C LEU A 186 10.87 -15.87 7.08
N GLY A 187 11.69 -14.86 6.79
CA GLY A 187 11.43 -13.91 5.71
C GLY A 187 10.37 -12.86 6.05
N CYS A 188 10.00 -12.72 7.32
CA CYS A 188 9.15 -11.62 7.76
C CYS A 188 9.91 -10.29 7.76
N GLU A 189 9.20 -9.21 7.49
CA GLU A 189 9.74 -7.88 7.66
C GLU A 189 9.77 -7.51 9.14
N VAL A 190 10.90 -6.98 9.59
CA VAL A 190 11.05 -6.45 10.95
C VAL A 190 11.10 -4.93 10.86
N GLY A 191 10.16 -4.28 11.52
CA GLY A 191 10.03 -2.83 11.65
C GLY A 191 10.27 -2.38 13.09
N SER A 192 10.49 -1.09 13.26
CA SER A 192 10.66 -0.45 14.57
C SER A 192 9.33 0.13 15.06
N HIS A 193 9.02 -0.08 16.35
CA HIS A 193 7.89 0.53 17.05
C HIS A 193 8.35 1.43 18.22
N SER A 194 9.41 2.23 18.01
CA SER A 194 10.12 3.00 19.03
C SER A 194 10.85 2.13 20.07
N TYR A 195 11.56 2.76 20.99
CA TYR A 195 12.26 2.02 22.04
C TYR A 195 11.35 1.59 23.19
N ASP A 196 10.44 2.47 23.66
CA ASP A 196 9.62 2.28 24.85
C ASP A 196 8.14 2.69 24.63
N HIS A 197 7.66 2.68 23.40
CA HIS A 197 6.29 2.96 23.00
C HIS A 197 5.77 4.34 23.38
N LYS A 198 6.65 5.37 23.37
CA LYS A 198 6.25 6.77 23.59
C LYS A 198 5.51 7.35 22.38
N ASP A 199 4.58 8.25 22.65
CA ASP A 199 3.89 9.01 21.60
C ASP A 199 4.85 10.02 20.94
N PHE A 200 5.37 9.68 19.75
CA PHE A 200 6.36 10.50 19.02
C PHE A 200 5.84 11.87 18.64
N LYS A 201 4.54 12.04 18.48
CA LYS A 201 3.95 13.35 18.18
C LYS A 201 4.19 14.37 19.31
N LYS A 202 4.44 13.90 20.54
CA LYS A 202 4.72 14.73 21.71
C LYS A 202 6.21 14.96 21.96
N LEU A 203 7.09 14.34 21.18
CA LEU A 203 8.52 14.41 21.36
C LEU A 203 9.15 15.54 20.52
N SER A 204 10.21 16.13 21.03
CA SER A 204 11.08 17.03 20.26
C SER A 204 11.92 16.24 19.25
N ALA A 205 12.47 16.91 18.24
CA ALA A 205 13.37 16.29 17.26
C ALA A 205 14.54 15.54 17.91
N SER A 206 15.17 16.14 18.93
CA SER A 206 16.28 15.51 19.66
C SER A 206 15.87 14.26 20.44
N GLN A 207 14.67 14.25 21.01
CA GLN A 207 14.12 13.07 21.71
C GLN A 207 13.80 11.94 20.72
N ILE A 208 13.23 12.25 19.53
CA ILE A 208 13.00 11.29 18.47
C ILE A 208 14.31 10.68 17.99
N GLN A 209 15.33 11.50 17.72
CA GLN A 209 16.64 11.02 17.28
C GLN A 209 17.33 10.15 18.34
N ALA A 210 17.17 10.48 19.63
CA ALA A 210 17.71 9.68 20.73
C ALA A 210 17.00 8.30 20.80
N ASP A 211 15.67 8.25 20.66
CA ASP A 211 14.91 7.01 20.64
C ASP A 211 15.29 6.14 19.41
N VAL A 212 15.36 6.73 18.22
CA VAL A 212 15.80 6.04 17.00
C VAL A 212 17.20 5.44 17.17
N LYS A 213 18.13 6.17 17.79
CA LYS A 213 19.48 5.64 18.09
C LYS A 213 19.42 4.47 19.05
N GLN A 214 18.61 4.58 20.09
CA GLN A 214 18.49 3.54 21.11
C GLN A 214 17.84 2.27 20.57
N VAL A 215 16.75 2.38 19.82
CA VAL A 215 16.08 1.24 19.22
C VAL A 215 16.97 0.55 18.18
N ASN A 216 17.68 1.31 17.34
CA ASN A 216 18.62 0.73 16.37
C ASN A 216 19.76 -0.05 17.05
N ALA A 217 20.24 0.41 18.22
CA ALA A 217 21.24 -0.32 19.00
C ALA A 217 20.69 -1.65 19.54
N ALA A 218 19.42 -1.74 19.90
CA ALA A 218 18.77 -2.98 20.32
C ALA A 218 18.67 -3.98 19.15
N PHE A 219 18.19 -3.53 18.00
CA PHE A 219 18.11 -4.36 16.79
C PHE A 219 19.49 -4.82 16.32
N ALA A 220 20.51 -3.96 16.36
CA ALA A 220 21.88 -4.32 15.97
C ALA A 220 22.44 -5.45 16.86
N LYS A 221 22.14 -5.47 18.17
CA LYS A 221 22.52 -6.57 19.07
C LYS A 221 21.80 -7.88 18.73
N ALA A 222 20.58 -7.80 18.23
CA ALA A 222 19.85 -8.95 17.70
C ALA A 222 20.35 -9.39 16.31
N GLY A 223 21.26 -8.65 15.67
CA GLY A 223 21.76 -8.95 14.32
C GLY A 223 20.73 -8.68 13.22
N VAL A 224 19.71 -7.89 13.50
CA VAL A 224 18.61 -7.53 12.58
C VAL A 224 18.61 -6.01 12.35
N LYS A 225 18.17 -5.56 11.19
CA LYS A 225 18.02 -4.14 10.86
C LYS A 225 16.56 -3.87 10.53
N PRO A 226 15.89 -2.94 11.24
CA PRO A 226 14.53 -2.58 10.90
C PRO A 226 14.48 -1.85 9.55
N THR A 227 13.45 -2.15 8.74
CA THR A 227 13.29 -1.61 7.38
C THR A 227 12.20 -0.54 7.30
N SER A 228 11.29 -0.51 8.27
CA SER A 228 10.22 0.47 8.38
C SER A 228 9.98 0.87 9.85
N PHE A 229 9.19 1.91 10.04
CA PHE A 229 8.82 2.42 11.36
C PHE A 229 7.31 2.59 11.44
N ARG A 230 6.72 2.09 12.51
CA ARG A 230 5.33 2.41 12.85
C ARG A 230 5.32 3.27 14.12
N PRO A 231 4.78 4.51 14.05
CA PRO A 231 4.71 5.34 15.23
C PRO A 231 3.71 4.75 16.24
N PRO A 232 4.04 4.72 17.54
CA PRO A 232 3.08 4.36 18.57
C PRO A 232 1.78 5.16 18.45
N TYR A 233 0.64 4.46 18.65
CA TYR A 233 -0.72 5.01 18.48
C TYR A 233 -1.05 5.48 17.04
N GLY A 234 -0.20 5.21 16.05
CA GLY A 234 -0.33 5.75 14.70
C GLY A 234 -0.06 7.27 14.61
N ASN A 235 0.43 7.90 15.66
CA ASN A 235 0.57 9.34 15.77
C ASN A 235 1.85 9.83 15.06
N THR A 236 1.67 10.69 14.07
CA THR A 236 2.79 11.31 13.33
C THR A 236 2.52 12.79 13.05
N ASN A 237 3.59 13.52 12.73
CA ASN A 237 3.59 14.91 12.28
C ASN A 237 4.86 15.20 11.47
N ALA A 238 5.01 16.42 10.96
CA ALA A 238 6.19 16.81 10.17
C ALA A 238 7.51 16.62 10.93
N THR A 239 7.54 16.84 12.25
CA THR A 239 8.73 16.61 13.07
C THR A 239 9.12 15.13 13.10
N VAL A 240 8.15 14.22 13.25
CA VAL A 240 8.39 12.76 13.21
C VAL A 240 8.92 12.37 11.84
N GLN A 241 8.26 12.81 10.76
CA GLN A 241 8.66 12.49 9.39
C GLN A 241 10.08 12.97 9.05
N ALA A 242 10.46 14.14 9.55
CA ALA A 242 11.81 14.70 9.32
C ALA A 242 12.92 14.02 10.12
N ASN A 243 12.60 13.31 11.22
CA ASN A 243 13.60 12.78 12.14
C ASN A 243 13.62 11.25 12.26
N VAL A 244 12.73 10.55 11.55
CA VAL A 244 12.74 9.08 11.44
C VAL A 244 13.32 8.69 10.09
N PRO A 245 14.52 8.06 10.03
CA PRO A 245 15.20 7.72 8.78
C PRO A 245 14.71 6.41 8.16
N LEU A 246 13.42 6.10 8.31
CA LEU A 246 12.75 4.91 7.80
C LEU A 246 11.41 5.30 7.15
N PRO A 247 10.87 4.50 6.22
CA PRO A 247 9.47 4.60 5.80
C PRO A 247 8.55 4.53 7.01
N ILE A 248 7.57 5.43 7.09
CA ILE A 248 6.62 5.50 8.20
C ILE A 248 5.32 4.86 7.76
N VAL A 249 4.89 3.81 8.47
CA VAL A 249 3.75 2.98 8.06
C VAL A 249 2.69 2.95 9.15
N THR A 250 1.44 3.21 8.79
CA THR A 250 0.29 2.94 9.64
C THR A 250 -0.52 1.77 9.06
N TRP A 251 -1.83 1.75 9.19
CA TRP A 251 -2.69 0.65 8.75
C TRP A 251 -3.95 1.15 8.06
N SER A 252 -4.66 0.26 7.40
CA SER A 252 -5.96 0.53 6.80
C SER A 252 -7.10 -0.28 7.43
N VAL A 253 -6.79 -1.36 8.16
CA VAL A 253 -7.76 -2.15 8.90
C VAL A 253 -7.27 -2.32 10.35
N ASP A 254 -8.05 -1.86 11.32
CA ASP A 254 -7.80 -2.08 12.75
C ASP A 254 -8.68 -3.24 13.25
N THR A 255 -8.07 -4.31 13.71
CA THR A 255 -8.80 -5.48 14.21
C THR A 255 -9.38 -5.28 15.60
N LEU A 256 -9.00 -4.20 16.28
CA LEU A 256 -9.37 -3.93 17.68
C LEU A 256 -8.99 -5.07 18.65
N ASP A 257 -7.99 -5.89 18.32
CA ASP A 257 -7.51 -6.99 19.13
C ASP A 257 -7.01 -6.50 20.51
N TRP A 258 -6.36 -5.35 20.52
CA TRP A 258 -5.88 -4.67 21.72
C TRP A 258 -7.01 -4.30 22.70
N LYS A 259 -8.22 -4.13 22.20
CA LYS A 259 -9.41 -3.74 22.95
C LYS A 259 -10.27 -4.95 23.33
N THR A 260 -10.56 -5.80 22.37
CA THR A 260 -11.56 -6.88 22.54
C THR A 260 -10.97 -8.14 23.13
N ARG A 261 -9.70 -8.44 22.87
CA ARG A 261 -9.03 -9.70 23.28
C ARG A 261 -9.88 -10.93 22.97
N ASN A 262 -10.53 -10.90 21.80
CA ASN A 262 -11.47 -11.94 21.40
C ASN A 262 -11.27 -12.33 19.94
N VAL A 263 -11.06 -13.61 19.68
CA VAL A 263 -10.78 -14.17 18.36
C VAL A 263 -11.89 -13.87 17.35
N ASP A 264 -13.15 -14.06 17.76
CA ASP A 264 -14.28 -13.89 16.84
C ASP A 264 -14.49 -12.41 16.50
N SER A 265 -14.18 -11.49 17.41
CA SER A 265 -14.19 -10.05 17.16
C SER A 265 -13.09 -9.68 16.13
N ILE A 266 -11.86 -10.19 16.28
CA ILE A 266 -10.77 -9.99 15.32
C ILE A 266 -11.19 -10.48 13.93
N MET A 267 -11.71 -11.70 13.86
CA MET A 267 -12.19 -12.28 12.60
C MET A 267 -13.32 -11.48 11.96
N LYS A 268 -14.22 -10.92 12.79
CA LYS A 268 -15.33 -10.07 12.33
C LYS A 268 -14.84 -8.77 11.71
N GLU A 269 -13.88 -8.08 12.35
CA GLU A 269 -13.31 -6.83 11.81
C GLU A 269 -12.62 -7.05 10.46
N VAL A 270 -11.83 -8.12 10.34
CA VAL A 270 -11.16 -8.44 9.06
C VAL A 270 -12.17 -8.78 7.97
N LYS A 271 -13.18 -9.62 8.25
CA LYS A 271 -14.24 -9.95 7.28
C LYS A 271 -15.10 -8.74 6.92
N GLY A 272 -15.34 -7.86 7.89
CA GLY A 272 -16.13 -6.64 7.70
C GLY A 272 -15.43 -5.56 6.87
N ALA A 273 -14.12 -5.64 6.72
CA ALA A 273 -13.34 -4.69 5.92
C ALA A 273 -13.51 -4.84 4.40
N GLY A 274 -14.25 -5.86 3.94
CA GLY A 274 -14.56 -6.09 2.54
C GLY A 274 -13.36 -6.58 1.73
N ASN A 275 -13.07 -5.94 0.58
CA ASN A 275 -11.89 -6.27 -0.21
C ASN A 275 -10.61 -5.89 0.54
N LEU A 276 -9.74 -6.87 0.74
CA LEU A 276 -8.48 -6.70 1.47
C LEU A 276 -7.27 -6.48 0.54
N ASP A 277 -7.47 -6.47 -0.77
CA ASP A 277 -6.39 -6.25 -1.71
C ASP A 277 -5.76 -4.87 -1.52
N GLY A 278 -4.45 -4.84 -1.28
CA GLY A 278 -3.69 -3.63 -1.00
C GLY A 278 -3.79 -3.13 0.45
N LYS A 279 -4.45 -3.87 1.36
CA LYS A 279 -4.65 -3.42 2.75
C LYS A 279 -3.56 -3.90 3.70
N VAL A 280 -3.36 -3.08 4.73
CA VAL A 280 -2.48 -3.36 5.88
C VAL A 280 -3.36 -3.55 7.11
N ILE A 281 -3.28 -4.74 7.72
CA ILE A 281 -4.10 -5.14 8.88
C ILE A 281 -3.26 -4.98 10.15
N LEU A 282 -3.75 -4.17 11.09
CA LEU A 282 -3.16 -3.98 12.41
C LEU A 282 -3.63 -5.07 13.37
N MET A 283 -2.66 -5.71 13.99
CA MET A 283 -2.79 -6.59 15.15
C MET A 283 -1.61 -6.35 16.11
N HIS A 284 -1.61 -7.03 17.28
CA HIS A 284 -0.52 -6.88 18.24
C HIS A 284 0.08 -8.26 18.56
N GLY A 285 1.40 -8.37 18.43
CA GLY A 285 2.17 -9.61 18.55
C GLY A 285 2.32 -10.16 19.98
N ILE A 286 1.66 -9.53 20.95
CA ILE A 286 1.80 -9.82 22.38
C ILE A 286 0.60 -10.53 23.00
N TYR A 287 -0.45 -10.82 22.22
CA TYR A 287 -1.67 -11.43 22.75
C TYR A 287 -1.90 -12.85 22.22
N ASP A 288 -2.17 -13.80 23.11
CA ASP A 288 -2.49 -15.18 22.72
C ASP A 288 -3.75 -15.26 21.85
N THR A 289 -4.72 -14.36 22.09
CA THR A 289 -5.93 -14.27 21.24
C THR A 289 -5.62 -13.84 19.82
N THR A 290 -4.63 -12.97 19.63
CA THR A 290 -4.14 -12.60 18.31
C THR A 290 -3.44 -13.77 17.61
N ALA A 291 -2.63 -14.54 18.32
CA ALA A 291 -2.01 -15.75 17.78
C ALA A 291 -3.08 -16.78 17.36
N GLN A 292 -4.12 -16.99 18.17
CA GLN A 292 -5.25 -17.86 17.84
C GLN A 292 -6.05 -17.34 16.63
N ALA A 293 -6.24 -16.02 16.51
CA ALA A 293 -6.88 -15.42 15.35
C ALA A 293 -6.02 -15.59 14.09
N THR A 294 -4.70 -15.41 14.19
CA THR A 294 -3.74 -15.63 13.09
C THR A 294 -3.84 -17.05 12.53
N ALA A 295 -3.99 -18.05 13.40
CA ALA A 295 -4.16 -19.45 13.00
C ALA A 295 -5.42 -19.71 12.15
N LYS A 296 -6.43 -18.84 12.24
CA LYS A 296 -7.64 -18.87 11.42
C LYS A 296 -7.51 -17.92 10.20
N LEU A 297 -6.89 -16.75 10.36
CA LEU A 297 -6.77 -15.75 9.31
C LEU A 297 -5.87 -16.18 8.15
N VAL A 298 -4.70 -16.73 8.47
CA VAL A 298 -3.70 -17.09 7.45
C VAL A 298 -4.27 -18.09 6.45
N PRO A 299 -4.79 -19.27 6.83
CA PRO A 299 -5.37 -20.19 5.86
C PRO A 299 -6.60 -19.60 5.15
N MET A 300 -7.46 -18.87 5.84
CA MET A 300 -8.65 -18.26 5.25
C MET A 300 -8.28 -17.29 4.11
N LEU A 301 -7.27 -16.44 4.32
CA LEU A 301 -6.83 -15.47 3.31
C LEU A 301 -6.18 -16.16 2.11
N GLN A 302 -5.36 -17.20 2.35
CA GLN A 302 -4.75 -17.99 1.27
C GLN A 302 -5.80 -18.76 0.47
N GLU A 303 -6.82 -19.33 1.12
CA GLU A 303 -7.95 -20.00 0.46
C GLU A 303 -8.78 -19.04 -0.41
N GLN A 304 -8.84 -17.76 -0.03
CA GLN A 304 -9.47 -16.69 -0.81
C GLN A 304 -8.57 -16.15 -1.94
N GLY A 305 -7.36 -16.69 -2.11
CA GLY A 305 -6.42 -16.32 -3.16
C GLY A 305 -5.52 -15.11 -2.83
N TYR A 306 -5.55 -14.59 -1.59
CA TYR A 306 -4.65 -13.52 -1.21
C TYR A 306 -3.21 -14.03 -1.01
N GLN A 307 -2.26 -13.30 -1.57
CA GLN A 307 -0.86 -13.42 -1.21
C GLN A 307 -0.61 -12.66 0.09
N LEU A 308 -0.09 -13.34 1.11
CA LEU A 308 0.36 -12.70 2.33
C LEU A 308 1.77 -12.16 2.10
N VAL A 309 1.91 -10.85 2.15
CA VAL A 309 3.15 -10.12 1.84
C VAL A 309 3.58 -9.24 3.00
N THR A 310 4.84 -8.84 3.02
CA THR A 310 5.32 -7.81 3.95
C THR A 310 4.80 -6.43 3.52
N VAL A 311 4.87 -5.43 4.40
CA VAL A 311 4.46 -4.07 4.03
C VAL A 311 5.36 -3.48 2.95
N SER A 312 6.66 -3.73 3.01
CA SER A 312 7.60 -3.29 1.97
C SER A 312 7.29 -3.94 0.62
N GLU A 313 6.99 -5.24 0.60
CA GLU A 313 6.54 -5.95 -0.59
C GLU A 313 5.20 -5.39 -1.11
N LEU A 314 4.23 -5.11 -0.23
CA LEU A 314 2.96 -4.51 -0.62
C LEU A 314 3.16 -3.16 -1.32
N ILE A 315 3.99 -2.28 -0.75
CA ILE A 315 4.33 -0.99 -1.36
C ILE A 315 5.02 -1.20 -2.71
N GLN A 316 5.94 -2.13 -2.79
CA GLN A 316 6.73 -2.38 -4.00
C GLN A 316 5.89 -2.98 -5.13
N TYR A 317 5.14 -4.05 -4.85
CA TYR A 317 4.47 -4.83 -5.89
C TYR A 317 3.07 -4.33 -6.20
N LYS A 318 2.34 -3.80 -5.21
CA LYS A 318 0.98 -3.29 -5.43
C LYS A 318 0.98 -1.85 -5.92
N HIS A 319 1.88 -1.01 -5.39
CA HIS A 319 1.93 0.41 -5.70
C HIS A 319 3.11 0.79 -6.61
N ASN A 320 3.92 -0.19 -7.03
CA ASN A 320 5.12 0.01 -7.86
C ASN A 320 6.03 1.14 -7.33
N GLU A 321 6.23 1.18 -6.02
CA GLU A 321 7.01 2.20 -5.35
C GLU A 321 8.05 1.56 -4.39
N THR A 322 9.29 2.06 -4.42
CA THR A 322 10.27 1.72 -3.38
C THR A 322 9.97 2.51 -2.11
N PRO A 323 9.83 1.85 -0.93
CA PRO A 323 9.59 2.56 0.32
C PRO A 323 10.66 3.63 0.60
N LYS A 324 10.23 4.85 0.97
CA LYS A 324 11.11 6.01 1.16
C LYS A 324 11.15 6.46 2.61
N ALA A 325 12.35 6.71 3.13
CA ALA A 325 12.56 7.26 4.47
C ALA A 325 11.79 8.58 4.66
N GLY A 326 11.16 8.75 5.83
CA GLY A 326 10.37 9.92 6.19
C GLY A 326 9.01 10.05 5.49
N LYS A 327 8.74 9.26 4.45
CA LYS A 327 7.43 9.24 3.81
C LYS A 327 6.43 8.45 4.65
N LEU A 328 5.23 9.03 4.81
CA LEU A 328 4.10 8.36 5.47
C LEU A 328 3.29 7.54 4.47
N TYR A 329 3.18 6.26 4.74
CA TYR A 329 2.30 5.29 4.10
C TYR A 329 1.16 4.98 5.08
N GLY A 330 0.05 5.69 4.94
CA GLY A 330 -1.05 5.66 5.89
C GLY A 330 -2.34 5.10 5.30
N TYR A 331 -3.45 5.28 6.04
CA TYR A 331 -4.77 4.77 5.69
C TYR A 331 -5.18 5.05 4.23
N SER A 332 -5.03 6.29 3.78
CA SER A 332 -5.37 6.69 2.41
C SER A 332 -4.46 6.13 1.32
N TYR A 333 -3.28 5.64 1.69
CA TYR A 333 -2.35 5.00 0.77
C TYR A 333 -2.72 3.52 0.52
N PHE A 334 -3.24 2.85 1.55
CA PHE A 334 -3.60 1.43 1.53
C PHE A 334 -5.12 1.19 1.35
N GLN A 335 -5.81 2.03 0.59
CA GLN A 335 -7.23 1.87 0.27
C GLN A 335 -7.46 1.27 -1.10
#